data_5ca0ca637e4a522261ada1f44512bc96
#
_entry.id   5ca0ca637e4a522261ada1f44512bc96
#
_cell.length_a   1.000
_cell.length_b   1.000
_cell.length_c   1.000
_cell.angle_alpha   90.00
_cell.angle_beta   90.00
_cell.angle_gamma   90.00
#
_symmetry.space_group_name_H-M   'P 1'
#
loop_
_entity.id
_entity.type
_entity.pdbx_description
1 polymer ?
#
loop_
_entity_poly.entity_id
_entity_poly.type
_entity_poly.pdbx_seq_one_letter_code
_entity_poly.pdbx_strand_id
1 'polypeptide(L)'
;MQTAAKHLRIGRRWIVIGWQLFRRNPWLLGGMGFTTALLISVLGLIPLLGNLVVALLTPILLASAYLAIDRVYKLKMALPALLRIPALKQSPQHLLDVLRDQSRIFPTAVTCVYSTAGALLINLAVRLLAGDAWVANWSSLEWMSLFGVFAVALLALALYLALAASLIYALPLTFLLDEPLIPSVLRSLKASRHFALALLVLTSVFLSPFLLSAVVSYFSLWAGYLVWLICGTVVLPVVAAGLYGSYHDIFASQEARQRMQARADDDVTESNLTLTGAARR
;
A
#
# COMPACT_ATOMS: atom_id res chain seq x y z
N MET A 1 10.82 18.03 19.61
CA MET A 1 10.02 18.77 18.61
C MET A 1 10.62 18.74 17.19
N GLN A 2 11.95 18.87 17.01
CA GLN A 2 12.58 18.87 15.67
C GLN A 2 12.39 17.57 14.88
N THR A 3 12.37 16.41 15.53
CA THR A 3 12.13 15.09 14.89
C THR A 3 10.74 14.95 14.30
N ALA A 4 9.68 15.38 15.01
CA ALA A 4 8.32 15.33 14.51
C ALA A 4 8.11 16.21 13.27
N ALA A 5 8.62 17.44 13.29
CA ALA A 5 8.56 18.35 12.15
C ALA A 5 9.31 17.81 10.92
N LYS A 6 10.41 17.06 11.13
CA LYS A 6 11.13 16.37 10.05
C LYS A 6 10.27 15.26 9.42
N HIS A 7 9.64 14.41 10.23
CA HIS A 7 8.77 13.34 9.72
C HIS A 7 7.53 13.86 8.98
N LEU A 8 6.92 14.93 9.46
CA LEU A 8 5.81 15.59 8.75
C LEU A 8 6.24 16.13 7.38
N ARG A 9 7.43 16.74 7.27
CA ARG A 9 7.99 17.17 5.98
C ARG A 9 8.23 16.00 5.03
N ILE A 10 8.72 14.88 5.54
CA ILE A 10 8.94 13.65 4.75
C ILE A 10 7.59 13.14 4.22
N GLY A 11 6.56 13.02 5.07
CA GLY A 11 5.24 12.59 4.65
C GLY A 11 4.63 13.48 3.57
N ARG A 12 4.72 14.81 3.75
CA ARG A 12 4.29 15.77 2.71
C ARG A 12 5.06 15.60 1.40
N ARG A 13 6.37 15.36 1.46
CA ARG A 13 7.18 15.10 0.27
C ARG A 13 6.70 13.87 -0.49
N TRP A 14 6.35 12.79 0.21
CA TRP A 14 5.81 11.58 -0.42
C TRP A 14 4.48 11.81 -1.13
N ILE A 15 3.59 12.62 -0.53
CA ILE A 15 2.34 13.04 -1.20
C ILE A 15 2.65 13.83 -2.49
N VAL A 16 3.59 14.76 -2.43
CA VAL A 16 4.01 15.55 -3.60
C VAL A 16 4.60 14.64 -4.69
N ILE A 17 5.44 13.66 -4.34
CA ILE A 17 5.98 12.67 -5.27
C ILE A 17 4.83 11.87 -5.90
N GLY A 18 3.87 11.38 -5.08
CA GLY A 18 2.70 10.65 -5.54
C GLY A 18 1.87 11.46 -6.53
N TRP A 19 1.62 12.73 -6.23
CA TRP A 19 0.92 13.65 -7.12
C TRP A 19 1.67 13.91 -8.43
N GLN A 20 2.99 14.09 -8.38
CA GLN A 20 3.81 14.29 -9.57
C GLN A 20 3.80 13.04 -10.47
N LEU A 21 3.87 11.84 -9.89
CA LEU A 21 3.79 10.58 -10.64
C LEU A 21 2.40 10.40 -11.28
N PHE A 22 1.34 10.70 -10.52
CA PHE A 22 -0.03 10.69 -11.05
C PHE A 22 -0.18 11.62 -12.26
N ARG A 23 0.33 12.85 -12.15
CA ARG A 23 0.26 13.84 -13.24
C ARG A 23 1.01 13.45 -14.50
N ARG A 24 2.02 12.57 -14.41
CA ARG A 24 2.76 12.07 -15.60
C ARG A 24 1.88 11.20 -16.49
N ASN A 25 1.04 10.36 -15.88
CA ASN A 25 0.11 9.50 -16.63
C ASN A 25 -1.23 9.37 -15.90
N PRO A 26 -2.06 10.45 -15.87
CA PRO A 26 -3.33 10.45 -15.14
C PRO A 26 -4.35 9.47 -15.72
N TRP A 27 -4.28 9.15 -17.00
CA TRP A 27 -5.21 8.23 -17.65
C TRP A 27 -4.97 6.78 -17.22
N LEU A 28 -3.73 6.35 -17.15
CA LEU A 28 -3.39 5.00 -16.70
C LEU A 28 -3.69 4.87 -15.20
N LEU A 29 -3.10 5.75 -14.38
CA LEU A 29 -3.20 5.66 -12.94
C LEU A 29 -4.62 5.98 -12.46
N GLY A 30 -5.28 6.98 -13.04
CA GLY A 30 -6.68 7.30 -12.74
C GLY A 30 -7.63 6.18 -13.15
N GLY A 31 -7.42 5.57 -14.32
CA GLY A 31 -8.19 4.39 -14.75
C GLY A 31 -8.04 3.22 -13.78
N MET A 32 -6.82 2.94 -13.29
CA MET A 32 -6.59 1.93 -12.25
C MET A 32 -7.28 2.30 -10.94
N GLY A 33 -7.19 3.56 -10.50
CA GLY A 33 -7.87 4.06 -9.31
C GLY A 33 -9.38 3.91 -9.42
N PHE A 34 -9.97 4.31 -10.55
CA PHE A 34 -11.41 4.16 -10.82
C PHE A 34 -11.84 2.69 -10.78
N THR A 35 -11.13 1.81 -11.49
CA THR A 35 -11.45 0.38 -11.52
C THR A 35 -11.34 -0.24 -10.13
N THR A 36 -10.32 0.13 -9.34
CA THR A 36 -10.15 -0.31 -7.96
C THR A 36 -11.30 0.18 -7.07
N ALA A 37 -11.65 1.47 -7.15
CA ALA A 37 -12.75 2.04 -6.37
C ALA A 37 -14.10 1.40 -6.73
N LEU A 38 -14.36 1.19 -8.02
CA LEU A 38 -15.55 0.52 -8.51
C LEU A 38 -15.62 -0.94 -8.03
N LEU A 39 -14.50 -1.68 -8.13
CA LEU A 39 -14.42 -3.07 -7.68
C LEU A 39 -14.71 -3.19 -6.18
N ILE A 40 -14.09 -2.34 -5.35
CA ILE A 40 -14.34 -2.28 -3.92
C ILE A 40 -15.81 -1.96 -3.63
N SER A 41 -16.41 -1.02 -4.38
CA SER A 41 -17.81 -0.65 -4.23
C SER A 41 -18.76 -1.81 -4.55
N VAL A 42 -18.55 -2.49 -5.67
CA VAL A 42 -19.37 -3.63 -6.10
C VAL A 42 -19.26 -4.80 -5.12
N LEU A 43 -18.03 -5.13 -4.71
CA LEU A 43 -17.80 -6.20 -3.73
C LEU A 43 -18.37 -5.84 -2.36
N GLY A 44 -18.30 -4.57 -1.95
CA GLY A 44 -18.88 -4.09 -0.70
C GLY A 44 -20.40 -4.26 -0.60
N LEU A 45 -21.11 -4.41 -1.73
CA LEU A 45 -22.56 -4.72 -1.75
C LEU A 45 -22.87 -6.16 -1.32
N ILE A 46 -21.87 -7.06 -1.32
CA ILE A 46 -22.07 -8.47 -0.95
C ILE A 46 -21.67 -8.63 0.52
N PRO A 47 -22.63 -8.81 1.45
CA PRO A 47 -22.34 -8.97 2.87
C PRO A 47 -21.41 -10.17 3.12
N LEU A 48 -20.47 -10.05 4.07
CA LEU A 48 -19.51 -11.07 4.49
C LEU A 48 -18.51 -11.48 3.40
N LEU A 49 -19.00 -12.01 2.27
CA LEU A 49 -18.16 -12.48 1.15
C LEU A 49 -17.39 -11.33 0.49
N GLY A 50 -18.03 -10.17 0.32
CA GLY A 50 -17.40 -9.01 -0.30
C GLY A 50 -16.18 -8.53 0.45
N ASN A 51 -16.27 -8.42 1.77
CA ASN A 51 -15.14 -8.01 2.61
C ASN A 51 -13.98 -9.02 2.55
N LEU A 52 -14.28 -10.31 2.51
CA LEU A 52 -13.27 -11.36 2.36
C LEU A 52 -12.56 -11.27 1.01
N VAL A 53 -13.34 -11.10 -0.07
CA VAL A 53 -12.79 -10.95 -1.43
C VAL A 53 -11.98 -9.66 -1.56
N VAL A 54 -12.42 -8.55 -0.98
CA VAL A 54 -11.64 -7.30 -0.94
C VAL A 54 -10.33 -7.50 -0.20
N ALA A 55 -10.32 -8.17 0.97
CA ALA A 55 -9.10 -8.46 1.72
C ALA A 55 -8.12 -9.33 0.91
N LEU A 56 -8.64 -10.31 0.16
CA LEU A 56 -7.86 -11.17 -0.72
C LEU A 56 -7.28 -10.41 -1.92
N LEU A 57 -8.07 -9.52 -2.53
CA LEU A 57 -7.66 -8.78 -3.73
C LEU A 57 -6.76 -7.58 -3.41
N THR A 58 -6.83 -7.00 -2.22
CA THR A 58 -6.05 -5.81 -1.84
C THR A 58 -4.55 -5.94 -2.12
N PRO A 59 -3.85 -7.04 -1.73
CA PRO A 59 -2.44 -7.20 -2.06
C PRO A 59 -2.17 -7.25 -3.57
N ILE A 60 -3.05 -7.90 -4.33
CA ILE A 60 -2.93 -8.02 -5.80
C ILE A 60 -3.06 -6.64 -6.44
N LEU A 61 -4.09 -5.89 -6.06
CA LEU A 61 -4.35 -4.55 -6.58
C LEU A 61 -3.21 -3.59 -6.25
N LEU A 62 -2.71 -3.64 -5.02
CA LEU A 62 -1.61 -2.79 -4.57
C LEU A 62 -0.28 -3.16 -5.25
N ALA A 63 0.02 -4.45 -5.37
CA ALA A 63 1.22 -4.93 -6.08
C ALA A 63 1.18 -4.55 -7.57
N SER A 64 0.04 -4.72 -8.23
CA SER A 64 -0.15 -4.30 -9.63
C SER A 64 -0.03 -2.78 -9.78
N ALA A 65 -0.54 -2.00 -8.82
CA ALA A 65 -0.35 -0.55 -8.79
C ALA A 65 1.14 -0.18 -8.68
N TYR A 66 1.90 -0.85 -7.82
CA TYR A 66 3.35 -0.63 -7.72
C TYR A 66 4.09 -0.95 -9.02
N LEU A 67 3.75 -2.03 -9.71
CA LEU A 67 4.34 -2.36 -11.00
C LEU A 67 4.02 -1.32 -12.08
N ALA A 68 2.79 -0.83 -12.13
CA ALA A 68 2.41 0.22 -13.06
C ALA A 68 3.14 1.54 -12.76
N ILE A 69 3.24 1.90 -11.48
CA ILE A 69 3.95 3.10 -11.03
C ILE A 69 5.46 3.00 -11.33
N ASP A 70 6.06 1.83 -11.09
CA ASP A 70 7.47 1.56 -11.42
C ASP A 70 7.76 1.76 -12.91
N ARG A 71 6.86 1.27 -13.79
CA ARG A 71 6.94 1.51 -15.24
C ARG A 71 6.87 3.01 -15.57
N VAL A 72 5.90 3.75 -15.01
CA VAL A 72 5.77 5.19 -15.21
C VAL A 72 7.01 5.95 -14.70
N TYR A 73 7.55 5.51 -13.58
CA TYR A 73 8.75 6.10 -12.97
C TYR A 73 10.00 5.86 -13.84
N LYS A 74 10.28 4.62 -14.23
CA LYS A 74 11.48 4.23 -15.00
C LYS A 74 11.47 4.77 -16.42
N LEU A 75 10.33 4.73 -17.09
CA LEU A 75 10.22 5.14 -18.50
C LEU A 75 10.12 6.65 -18.67
N LYS A 76 10.04 7.46 -17.60
CA LYS A 76 9.82 8.91 -17.64
C LYS A 76 8.65 9.29 -18.58
N MET A 77 7.69 8.40 -18.75
CA MET A 77 6.64 8.51 -19.78
C MET A 77 5.67 9.65 -19.46
N ALA A 78 5.85 10.78 -20.14
CA ALA A 78 4.74 11.66 -20.44
C ALA A 78 3.96 11.05 -21.61
N LEU A 79 2.71 10.64 -21.41
CA LEU A 79 1.94 9.98 -22.48
C LEU A 79 1.54 11.03 -23.53
N PRO A 80 1.88 10.84 -24.82
CA PRO A 80 1.37 11.66 -25.91
C PRO A 80 -0.18 11.65 -25.90
N ALA A 81 -0.80 12.75 -26.30
CA ALA A 81 -2.26 12.88 -26.29
C ALA A 81 -2.98 11.76 -27.06
N LEU A 82 -2.37 11.25 -28.14
CA LEU A 82 -2.88 10.16 -28.97
C LEU A 82 -2.97 8.80 -28.26
N LEU A 83 -2.19 8.56 -27.18
CA LEU A 83 -2.18 7.29 -26.43
C LEU A 83 -3.04 7.32 -25.17
N ARG A 84 -3.79 8.38 -24.92
CA ARG A 84 -4.60 8.54 -23.70
C ARG A 84 -5.74 7.52 -23.62
N ILE A 85 -6.50 7.35 -24.72
CA ILE A 85 -7.63 6.42 -24.76
C ILE A 85 -7.19 4.95 -24.69
N PRO A 86 -6.17 4.50 -25.48
CA PRO A 86 -5.63 3.16 -25.32
C PRO A 86 -5.10 2.87 -23.90
N ALA A 87 -4.42 3.84 -23.27
CA ALA A 87 -3.93 3.70 -21.88
C ALA A 87 -5.08 3.50 -20.90
N LEU A 88 -6.18 4.24 -21.03
CA LEU A 88 -7.37 4.07 -20.20
C LEU A 88 -7.99 2.69 -20.38
N LYS A 89 -8.13 2.21 -21.61
CA LYS A 89 -8.66 0.86 -21.92
C LYS A 89 -7.78 -0.27 -21.38
N GLN A 90 -6.46 -0.07 -21.34
CA GLN A 90 -5.52 -1.05 -20.78
C GLN A 90 -5.41 -1.03 -19.26
N SER A 91 -5.88 0.05 -18.60
CA SER A 91 -5.81 0.20 -17.14
C SER A 91 -6.33 -1.01 -16.35
N PRO A 92 -7.52 -1.59 -16.66
CA PRO A 92 -8.01 -2.76 -15.94
C PRO A 92 -7.11 -4.00 -16.13
N GLN A 93 -6.46 -4.12 -17.29
CA GLN A 93 -5.56 -5.25 -17.59
C GLN A 93 -4.31 -5.19 -16.72
N HIS A 94 -3.81 -3.98 -16.41
CA HIS A 94 -2.65 -3.78 -15.55
C HIS A 94 -2.91 -4.12 -14.08
N LEU A 95 -4.18 -4.14 -13.63
CA LEU A 95 -4.52 -4.60 -12.28
C LEU A 95 -4.25 -6.08 -12.04
N LEU A 96 -4.14 -6.88 -13.11
CA LEU A 96 -3.87 -8.31 -13.04
C LEU A 96 -2.46 -8.67 -13.56
N ASP A 97 -1.61 -7.69 -13.82
CA ASP A 97 -0.26 -7.92 -14.36
C ASP A 97 0.59 -8.83 -13.44
N VAL A 98 0.37 -8.74 -12.13
CA VAL A 98 1.06 -9.61 -11.15
C VAL A 98 0.72 -11.08 -11.38
N LEU A 99 -0.52 -11.39 -11.79
CA LEU A 99 -0.98 -12.76 -12.01
C LEU A 99 -0.57 -13.33 -13.38
N ARG A 100 -0.09 -12.49 -14.30
CA ARG A 100 0.39 -12.91 -15.62
C ARG A 100 1.82 -13.44 -15.58
N ASP A 101 2.60 -13.01 -14.61
CA ASP A 101 3.97 -13.46 -14.43
C ASP A 101 4.01 -14.67 -13.52
N GLN A 102 4.33 -15.84 -14.09
CA GLN A 102 4.36 -17.11 -13.35
C GLN A 102 5.31 -17.07 -12.15
N SER A 103 6.42 -16.33 -12.24
CA SER A 103 7.38 -16.20 -11.14
C SER A 103 6.78 -15.48 -9.93
N ARG A 104 5.74 -14.68 -10.12
CA ARG A 104 5.09 -13.84 -9.09
C ARG A 104 3.82 -14.46 -8.51
N ILE A 105 3.28 -15.53 -9.13
CA ILE A 105 2.04 -16.16 -8.65
C ILE A 105 2.20 -16.67 -7.22
N PHE A 106 3.28 -17.39 -6.92
CA PHE A 106 3.49 -17.97 -5.61
C PHE A 106 3.68 -16.87 -4.52
N PRO A 107 4.57 -15.87 -4.67
CA PRO A 107 4.66 -14.76 -3.72
C PRO A 107 3.33 -14.02 -3.53
N THR A 108 2.57 -13.84 -4.61
CA THR A 108 1.24 -13.21 -4.57
C THR A 108 0.28 -14.03 -3.72
N ALA A 109 0.17 -15.33 -3.99
CA ALA A 109 -0.71 -16.23 -3.23
C ALA A 109 -0.39 -16.23 -1.74
N VAL A 110 0.90 -16.32 -1.38
CA VAL A 110 1.35 -16.29 0.02
C VAL A 110 0.99 -14.95 0.69
N THR A 111 1.17 -13.83 -0.02
CA THR A 111 0.83 -12.50 0.51
C THR A 111 -0.68 -12.32 0.67
N CYS A 112 -1.48 -12.85 -0.26
CA CYS A 112 -2.95 -12.85 -0.16
C CYS A 112 -3.44 -13.68 1.03
N VAL A 113 -2.87 -14.87 1.23
CA VAL A 113 -3.18 -15.72 2.39
C VAL A 113 -2.80 -15.01 3.69
N TYR A 114 -1.62 -14.40 3.76
CA TYR A 114 -1.16 -13.64 4.93
C TYR A 114 -2.12 -12.48 5.25
N SER A 115 -2.47 -11.67 4.25
CA SER A 115 -3.39 -10.53 4.42
C SER A 115 -4.78 -10.98 4.87
N THR A 116 -5.33 -12.02 4.21
CA THR A 116 -6.66 -12.53 4.50
C THR A 116 -6.72 -13.20 5.86
N ALA A 117 -5.74 -14.04 6.20
CA ALA A 117 -5.65 -14.67 7.51
C ALA A 117 -5.51 -13.63 8.62
N GLY A 118 -4.66 -12.60 8.43
CA GLY A 118 -4.54 -11.49 9.36
C GLY A 118 -5.87 -10.76 9.59
N ALA A 119 -6.57 -10.40 8.50
CA ALA A 119 -7.87 -9.74 8.58
C ALA A 119 -8.93 -10.63 9.25
N LEU A 120 -8.97 -11.93 8.96
CA LEU A 120 -9.89 -12.87 9.61
C LEU A 120 -9.61 -13.01 11.10
N LEU A 121 -8.34 -13.13 11.50
CA LEU A 121 -7.96 -13.21 12.92
C LEU A 121 -8.34 -11.95 13.67
N ILE A 122 -8.14 -10.76 13.08
CA ILE A 122 -8.54 -9.49 13.67
C ILE A 122 -10.07 -9.44 13.84
N ASN A 123 -10.83 -9.80 12.79
CA ASN A 123 -12.29 -9.82 12.85
C ASN A 123 -12.80 -10.83 13.90
N LEU A 124 -12.19 -12.00 13.99
CA LEU A 124 -12.52 -13.00 14.99
C LEU A 124 -12.24 -12.48 16.40
N ALA A 125 -11.07 -11.87 16.63
CA ALA A 125 -10.72 -11.28 17.92
C ALA A 125 -11.71 -10.16 18.32
N VAL A 126 -12.09 -9.29 17.37
CA VAL A 126 -13.10 -8.24 17.61
C VAL A 126 -14.44 -8.84 18.00
N ARG A 127 -14.90 -9.87 17.31
CA ARG A 127 -16.18 -10.54 17.63
C ARG A 127 -16.15 -11.23 18.99
N LEU A 128 -15.04 -11.89 19.33
CA LEU A 128 -14.89 -12.54 20.63
C LEU A 128 -14.84 -11.55 21.79
N LEU A 129 -14.22 -10.38 21.60
CA LEU A 129 -14.07 -9.36 22.64
C LEU A 129 -15.31 -8.47 22.78
N ALA A 130 -15.95 -8.10 21.67
CA ALA A 130 -17.12 -7.23 21.68
C ALA A 130 -18.43 -7.98 21.87
N GLY A 131 -18.45 -9.30 21.57
CA GLY A 131 -19.68 -10.12 21.63
C GLY A 131 -20.81 -9.51 20.82
N ASP A 132 -22.04 -9.64 21.33
CA ASP A 132 -23.24 -9.12 20.68
C ASP A 132 -23.32 -7.57 20.70
N ALA A 133 -22.54 -6.91 21.55
CA ALA A 133 -22.50 -5.45 21.62
C ALA A 133 -22.02 -4.81 20.30
N TRP A 134 -21.25 -5.53 19.47
CA TRP A 134 -20.79 -5.05 18.16
C TRP A 134 -21.93 -4.94 17.13
N VAL A 135 -22.99 -5.73 17.32
CA VAL A 135 -24.14 -5.80 16.40
C VAL A 135 -25.36 -5.07 16.98
N ALA A 136 -25.33 -4.72 18.26
CA ALA A 136 -26.42 -4.06 18.95
C ALA A 136 -26.64 -2.61 18.46
N ASN A 137 -27.90 -2.15 18.58
CA ASN A 137 -28.24 -0.75 18.30
C ASN A 137 -27.51 0.17 19.32
N TRP A 138 -26.72 1.10 18.83
CA TRP A 138 -25.92 2.04 19.62
C TRP A 138 -26.75 2.87 20.61
N SER A 139 -28.04 3.07 20.32
CA SER A 139 -28.97 3.81 21.18
C SER A 139 -29.42 3.06 22.43
N SER A 140 -29.23 1.73 22.49
CA SER A 140 -29.61 0.86 23.61
C SER A 140 -28.44 0.45 24.49
N LEU A 141 -27.21 0.90 24.19
CA LEU A 141 -26.01 0.55 24.96
C LEU A 141 -25.86 1.45 26.19
N GLU A 142 -25.66 0.84 27.36
CA GLU A 142 -25.24 1.54 28.55
C GLU A 142 -23.83 2.14 28.40
N TRP A 143 -23.51 3.20 29.12
CA TRP A 143 -22.21 3.89 29.02
C TRP A 143 -21.01 2.96 29.22
N MET A 144 -21.10 1.96 30.11
CA MET A 144 -20.01 0.99 30.29
C MET A 144 -19.77 0.10 29.06
N SER A 145 -20.84 -0.32 28.40
CA SER A 145 -20.73 -1.09 27.16
C SER A 145 -20.20 -0.24 26.00
N LEU A 146 -20.50 1.06 25.95
CA LEU A 146 -19.91 1.99 24.98
C LEU A 146 -18.38 2.12 25.15
N PHE A 147 -17.87 2.22 26.38
CA PHE A 147 -16.43 2.22 26.64
C PHE A 147 -15.77 0.91 26.19
N GLY A 148 -16.39 -0.23 26.44
CA GLY A 148 -15.92 -1.54 26.00
C GLY A 148 -15.84 -1.64 24.47
N VAL A 149 -16.91 -1.26 23.77
CA VAL A 149 -16.96 -1.23 22.31
C VAL A 149 -15.90 -0.29 21.74
N PHE A 150 -15.73 0.89 22.31
CA PHE A 150 -14.72 1.85 21.89
C PHE A 150 -13.29 1.32 22.08
N ALA A 151 -13.00 0.67 23.20
CA ALA A 151 -11.69 0.05 23.45
C ALA A 151 -11.40 -1.07 22.45
N VAL A 152 -12.40 -1.93 22.15
CA VAL A 152 -12.27 -2.99 21.12
C VAL A 152 -12.08 -2.39 19.71
N ALA A 153 -12.79 -1.30 19.39
CA ALA A 153 -12.61 -0.60 18.11
C ALA A 153 -11.21 0.00 17.97
N LEU A 154 -10.65 0.59 19.04
CA LEU A 154 -9.27 1.08 19.04
C LEU A 154 -8.26 -0.06 18.90
N LEU A 155 -8.48 -1.18 19.56
CA LEU A 155 -7.63 -2.37 19.41
C LEU A 155 -7.69 -2.91 17.99
N ALA A 156 -8.89 -3.03 17.42
CA ALA A 156 -9.08 -3.43 16.03
C ALA A 156 -8.33 -2.51 15.06
N LEU A 157 -8.49 -1.20 15.24
CA LEU A 157 -7.78 -0.20 14.44
C LEU A 157 -6.25 -0.37 14.56
N ALA A 158 -5.72 -0.56 15.76
CA ALA A 158 -4.29 -0.78 15.98
C ALA A 158 -3.78 -2.04 15.29
N LEU A 159 -4.54 -3.14 15.36
CA LEU A 159 -4.21 -4.41 14.69
C LEU A 159 -4.27 -4.27 13.15
N TYR A 160 -5.28 -3.60 12.60
CA TYR A 160 -5.35 -3.32 11.17
C TYR A 160 -4.22 -2.40 10.69
N LEU A 161 -3.84 -1.40 11.48
CA LEU A 161 -2.69 -0.55 11.17
C LEU A 161 -1.38 -1.34 11.21
N ALA A 162 -1.22 -2.28 12.16
CA ALA A 162 -0.07 -3.17 12.21
C ALA A 162 -0.01 -4.10 10.98
N LEU A 163 -1.15 -4.68 10.58
CA LEU A 163 -1.26 -5.50 9.37
C LEU A 163 -0.94 -4.67 8.11
N ALA A 164 -1.49 -3.48 7.98
CA ALA A 164 -1.19 -2.57 6.89
C ALA A 164 0.31 -2.19 6.87
N ALA A 165 0.89 -1.83 8.03
CA ALA A 165 2.30 -1.50 8.16
C ALA A 165 3.21 -2.68 7.79
N SER A 166 2.78 -3.92 8.04
CA SER A 166 3.52 -5.13 7.63
C SER A 166 3.54 -5.31 6.12
N LEU A 167 2.50 -4.90 5.41
CA LEU A 167 2.32 -5.11 3.96
C LEU A 167 2.83 -3.94 3.10
N ILE A 168 2.79 -2.71 3.60
CA ILE A 168 3.10 -1.49 2.85
C ILE A 168 4.43 -1.59 2.10
N TYR A 169 5.49 -2.01 2.78
CA TYR A 169 6.82 -2.17 2.19
C TYR A 169 7.16 -3.63 1.86
N ALA A 170 6.51 -4.61 2.50
CA ALA A 170 6.72 -6.00 2.16
C ALA A 170 6.32 -6.30 0.70
N LEU A 171 5.22 -5.72 0.22
CA LEU A 171 4.79 -5.88 -1.17
C LEU A 171 5.85 -5.43 -2.18
N PRO A 172 6.35 -4.17 -2.18
CA PRO A 172 7.39 -3.79 -3.12
C PRO A 172 8.70 -4.56 -2.93
N LEU A 173 9.09 -4.92 -1.70
CA LEU A 173 10.28 -5.76 -1.45
C LEU A 173 10.14 -7.14 -2.09
N THR A 174 8.98 -7.77 -1.93
CA THR A 174 8.72 -9.12 -2.49
C THR A 174 8.56 -9.08 -4.01
N PHE A 175 7.90 -8.05 -4.59
CA PHE A 175 7.58 -8.02 -6.02
C PHE A 175 8.62 -7.31 -6.90
N LEU A 176 9.39 -6.38 -6.34
CA LEU A 176 10.42 -5.64 -7.09
C LEU A 176 11.84 -6.17 -6.85
N LEU A 177 12.08 -6.79 -5.69
CA LEU A 177 13.40 -7.30 -5.28
C LEU A 177 13.46 -8.82 -5.11
N ASP A 178 12.34 -9.52 -5.35
CA ASP A 178 12.22 -10.98 -5.19
C ASP A 178 12.62 -11.49 -3.79
N GLU A 179 12.46 -10.64 -2.74
CA GLU A 179 12.76 -11.03 -1.36
C GLU A 179 11.68 -11.97 -0.81
N PRO A 180 12.05 -12.97 0.02
CA PRO A 180 11.08 -13.80 0.72
C PRO A 180 10.15 -12.98 1.61
N LEU A 181 8.87 -13.41 1.76
CA LEU A 181 7.83 -12.63 2.45
C LEU A 181 8.19 -12.34 3.92
N ILE A 182 8.68 -13.33 4.68
CA ILE A 182 8.93 -13.17 6.12
C ILE A 182 9.96 -12.07 6.42
N PRO A 183 11.19 -12.08 5.83
CA PRO A 183 12.13 -10.98 6.04
C PRO A 183 11.59 -9.64 5.51
N SER A 184 10.85 -9.62 4.39
CA SER A 184 10.22 -8.41 3.86
C SER A 184 9.21 -7.81 4.83
N VAL A 185 8.38 -8.63 5.49
CA VAL A 185 7.42 -8.20 6.52
C VAL A 185 8.14 -7.59 7.73
N LEU A 186 9.21 -8.24 8.22
CA LEU A 186 9.97 -7.72 9.35
C LEU A 186 10.65 -6.38 9.03
N ARG A 187 11.22 -6.26 7.83
CA ARG A 187 11.78 -4.99 7.34
C ARG A 187 10.72 -3.91 7.19
N SER A 188 9.53 -4.27 6.66
CA SER A 188 8.40 -3.37 6.52
C SER A 188 7.94 -2.83 7.87
N LEU A 189 7.75 -3.69 8.88
CA LEU A 189 7.38 -3.28 10.24
C LEU A 189 8.41 -2.35 10.88
N LYS A 190 9.70 -2.66 10.75
CA LYS A 190 10.78 -1.82 11.27
C LYS A 190 10.79 -0.44 10.61
N ALA A 191 10.66 -0.38 9.28
CA ALA A 191 10.61 0.86 8.53
C ALA A 191 9.33 1.67 8.86
N SER A 192 8.17 1.02 8.89
CA SER A 192 6.89 1.65 9.21
C SER A 192 6.89 2.25 10.62
N ARG A 193 7.46 1.55 11.61
CA ARG A 193 7.61 2.09 12.97
C ARG A 193 8.51 3.32 13.00
N HIS A 194 9.61 3.32 12.26
CA HIS A 194 10.52 4.47 12.21
C HIS A 194 9.88 5.68 11.52
N PHE A 195 9.10 5.48 10.47
CA PHE A 195 8.44 6.53 9.69
C PHE A 195 6.95 6.67 10.00
N ALA A 196 6.48 6.19 11.17
CA ALA A 196 5.07 6.15 11.53
C ALA A 196 4.35 7.50 11.34
N LEU A 197 4.94 8.61 11.79
CA LEU A 197 4.34 9.94 11.61
C LEU A 197 4.26 10.37 10.13
N ALA A 198 5.23 10.01 9.30
CA ALA A 198 5.19 10.30 7.87
C ALA A 198 4.11 9.46 7.16
N LEU A 199 3.98 8.18 7.54
CA LEU A 199 2.92 7.30 7.05
C LEU A 199 1.53 7.76 7.52
N LEU A 200 1.40 8.29 8.73
CA LEU A 200 0.15 8.83 9.24
C LEU A 200 -0.34 10.01 8.38
N VAL A 201 0.55 10.88 7.92
CA VAL A 201 0.21 11.94 6.96
C VAL A 201 -0.31 11.36 5.65
N LEU A 202 0.32 10.31 5.13
CA LEU A 202 -0.13 9.65 3.90
C LEU A 202 -1.48 8.92 4.11
N THR A 203 -1.65 8.27 5.26
CA THR A 203 -2.91 7.60 5.64
C THR A 203 -4.05 8.61 5.80
N SER A 204 -3.80 9.81 6.32
CA SER A 204 -4.85 10.85 6.42
C SER A 204 -5.37 11.27 5.05
N VAL A 205 -4.50 11.36 4.05
CA VAL A 205 -4.91 11.60 2.65
C VAL A 205 -5.70 10.41 2.10
N PHE A 206 -5.28 9.17 2.40
CA PHE A 206 -6.00 7.98 2.00
C PHE A 206 -7.41 7.90 2.60
N LEU A 207 -7.58 8.32 3.85
CA LEU A 207 -8.88 8.31 4.53
C LEU A 207 -9.83 9.43 4.06
N SER A 208 -9.31 10.50 3.44
CA SER A 208 -10.12 11.65 3.06
C SER A 208 -11.32 11.34 2.15
N PRO A 209 -11.22 10.47 1.11
CA PRO A 209 -12.38 10.08 0.30
C PRO A 209 -13.46 9.35 1.09
N PHE A 210 -13.07 8.49 2.03
CA PHE A 210 -14.01 7.75 2.87
C PHE A 210 -14.78 8.69 3.78
N LEU A 211 -14.08 9.60 4.46
CA LEU A 211 -14.71 10.58 5.34
C LEU A 211 -15.64 11.52 4.55
N LEU A 212 -15.19 12.03 3.42
CA LEU A 212 -16.01 12.91 2.58
C LEU A 212 -17.24 12.18 2.04
N SER A 213 -17.06 10.95 1.54
CA SER A 213 -18.15 10.09 1.09
C SER A 213 -19.14 9.80 2.21
N ALA A 214 -18.68 9.48 3.42
CA ALA A 214 -19.55 9.23 4.57
C ALA A 214 -20.41 10.46 4.93
N VAL A 215 -19.80 11.65 4.97
CA VAL A 215 -20.52 12.90 5.23
C VAL A 215 -21.57 13.17 4.17
N VAL A 216 -21.24 13.01 2.88
CA VAL A 216 -22.18 13.23 1.77
C VAL A 216 -23.29 12.17 1.76
N SER A 217 -22.95 10.91 2.11
CA SER A 217 -23.93 9.81 2.19
C SER A 217 -25.00 10.06 3.24
N TYR A 218 -24.73 10.87 4.27
CA TYR A 218 -25.75 11.30 5.24
C TYR A 218 -26.91 12.07 4.59
N PHE A 219 -26.61 12.84 3.55
CA PHE A 219 -27.63 13.60 2.80
C PHE A 219 -28.20 12.81 1.62
N SER A 220 -27.37 12.03 0.93
CA SER A 220 -27.77 11.21 -0.21
C SER A 220 -26.78 10.08 -0.41
N LEU A 221 -27.27 8.85 -0.33
CA LEU A 221 -26.47 7.63 -0.53
C LEU A 221 -25.80 7.62 -1.90
N TRP A 222 -26.53 7.97 -2.96
CA TRP A 222 -26.00 8.03 -4.33
C TRP A 222 -24.92 9.09 -4.51
N ALA A 223 -25.11 10.28 -3.91
CA ALA A 223 -24.11 11.33 -3.95
C ALA A 223 -22.84 10.89 -3.22
N GLY A 224 -22.95 10.20 -2.08
CA GLY A 224 -21.81 9.61 -1.38
C GLY A 224 -21.02 8.62 -2.23
N TYR A 225 -21.71 7.72 -2.94
CA TYR A 225 -21.06 6.80 -3.88
C TYR A 225 -20.33 7.53 -5.02
N LEU A 226 -20.93 8.55 -5.60
CA LEU A 226 -20.28 9.33 -6.64
C LEU A 226 -19.03 10.04 -6.12
N VAL A 227 -19.10 10.63 -4.93
CA VAL A 227 -17.94 11.27 -4.28
C VAL A 227 -16.84 10.26 -4.04
N TRP A 228 -17.17 9.05 -3.54
CA TRP A 228 -16.21 7.98 -3.37
C TRP A 228 -15.52 7.59 -4.68
N LEU A 229 -16.27 7.37 -5.76
CA LEU A 229 -15.72 7.00 -7.06
C LEU A 229 -14.80 8.09 -7.63
N ILE A 230 -15.24 9.35 -7.58
CA ILE A 230 -14.47 10.48 -8.12
C ILE A 230 -13.18 10.68 -7.30
N CYS A 231 -13.31 10.77 -5.98
CA CYS A 231 -12.15 10.97 -5.09
C CYS A 231 -11.22 9.76 -5.12
N GLY A 232 -11.76 8.54 -5.10
CA GLY A 232 -11.00 7.29 -5.17
C GLY A 232 -10.18 7.17 -6.46
N THR A 233 -10.74 7.64 -7.60
CA THR A 233 -10.03 7.68 -8.90
C THR A 233 -8.70 8.45 -8.82
N VAL A 234 -8.61 9.46 -7.99
CA VAL A 234 -7.41 10.30 -7.85
C VAL A 234 -6.59 9.92 -6.62
N VAL A 235 -7.24 9.77 -5.47
CA VAL A 235 -6.53 9.60 -4.19
C VAL A 235 -5.87 8.23 -4.07
N LEU A 236 -6.54 7.15 -4.50
CA LEU A 236 -5.95 5.80 -4.42
C LEU A 236 -4.62 5.70 -5.17
N PRO A 237 -4.52 6.09 -6.45
CA PRO A 237 -3.23 6.02 -7.16
C PRO A 237 -2.22 7.04 -6.65
N VAL A 238 -2.62 8.22 -6.19
CA VAL A 238 -1.71 9.21 -5.59
C VAL A 238 -1.06 8.65 -4.32
N VAL A 239 -1.85 8.01 -3.46
CA VAL A 239 -1.34 7.38 -2.24
C VAL A 239 -0.46 6.18 -2.56
N ALA A 240 -0.85 5.31 -3.50
CA ALA A 240 -0.01 4.19 -3.94
C ALA A 240 1.33 4.68 -4.52
N ALA A 241 1.31 5.75 -5.31
CA ALA A 241 2.52 6.37 -5.85
C ALA A 241 3.37 7.07 -4.76
N GLY A 242 2.74 7.64 -3.74
CA GLY A 242 3.42 8.19 -2.57
C GLY A 242 4.10 7.10 -1.73
N LEU A 243 3.42 5.95 -1.53
CA LEU A 243 4.00 4.77 -0.90
C LEU A 243 5.17 4.20 -1.71
N TYR A 244 5.06 4.14 -3.04
CA TYR A 244 6.16 3.75 -3.91
C TYR A 244 7.35 4.72 -3.78
N GLY A 245 7.10 6.04 -3.74
CA GLY A 245 8.14 7.04 -3.50
C GLY A 245 8.81 6.87 -2.15
N SER A 246 8.06 6.55 -1.09
CA SER A 246 8.61 6.28 0.24
C SER A 246 9.47 5.01 0.26
N TYR A 247 9.05 3.96 -0.44
CA TYR A 247 9.85 2.74 -0.64
C TYR A 247 11.19 3.08 -1.28
N HIS A 248 11.19 3.88 -2.34
CA HIS A 248 12.41 4.29 -3.04
C HIS A 248 13.34 5.12 -2.15
N ASP A 249 12.79 6.05 -1.36
CA ASP A 249 13.58 6.87 -0.43
C ASP A 249 14.23 6.02 0.69
N ILE A 250 13.55 4.96 1.15
CA ILE A 250 14.00 4.15 2.31
C ILE A 250 14.92 3.02 1.87
N PHE A 251 14.53 2.25 0.86
CA PHE A 251 15.20 0.98 0.52
C PHE A 251 16.13 1.09 -0.68
N ALA A 252 15.75 1.74 -1.77
CA ALA A 252 16.58 1.81 -2.97
C ALA A 252 17.88 2.60 -2.75
N SER A 253 17.85 3.59 -1.86
CA SER A 253 19.07 4.32 -1.46
C SER A 253 20.02 3.46 -0.62
N GLN A 254 19.53 2.53 0.17
CA GLN A 254 20.34 1.60 0.95
C GLN A 254 20.98 0.54 0.07
N GLU A 255 20.22 -0.01 -0.89
CA GLU A 255 20.73 -1.00 -1.84
C GLU A 255 21.81 -0.41 -2.76
N ALA A 256 21.63 0.82 -3.23
CA ALA A 256 22.66 1.47 -4.03
C ALA A 256 23.97 1.61 -3.24
N ARG A 257 23.89 1.90 -1.94
CA ARG A 257 25.08 1.95 -1.05
C ARG A 257 25.67 0.56 -0.84
N GLN A 258 24.86 -0.47 -0.60
CA GLN A 258 25.33 -1.84 -0.41
C GLN A 258 26.00 -2.39 -1.67
N ARG A 259 25.44 -2.12 -2.86
CA ARG A 259 26.05 -2.51 -4.14
C ARG A 259 27.39 -1.77 -4.40
N MET A 260 27.49 -0.50 -4.00
CA MET A 260 28.77 0.22 -4.10
C MET A 260 29.80 -0.33 -3.12
N GLN A 261 29.40 -0.68 -1.90
CA GLN A 261 30.29 -1.30 -0.92
C GLN A 261 30.74 -2.71 -1.37
N ALA A 262 29.83 -3.56 -1.85
CA ALA A 262 30.18 -4.87 -2.35
C ALA A 262 31.18 -4.81 -3.53
N ARG A 263 31.00 -3.86 -4.46
CA ARG A 263 31.97 -3.63 -5.55
C ARG A 263 33.33 -3.17 -5.04
N ALA A 264 33.33 -2.28 -4.05
CA ALA A 264 34.59 -1.83 -3.45
C ALA A 264 35.35 -2.97 -2.72
N ASP A 265 34.61 -3.87 -2.07
CA ASP A 265 35.19 -5.04 -1.41
C ASP A 265 35.73 -6.07 -2.42
N ASP A 266 35.03 -6.27 -3.55
CA ASP A 266 35.48 -7.12 -4.65
C ASP A 266 36.78 -6.55 -5.29
N ASP A 267 36.83 -5.26 -5.57
CA ASP A 267 38.02 -4.58 -6.13
C ASP A 267 39.24 -4.69 -5.18
N VAL A 268 39.03 -4.58 -3.86
CA VAL A 268 40.10 -4.76 -2.85
C VAL A 268 40.59 -6.21 -2.81
N THR A 269 39.68 -7.18 -2.95
CA THR A 269 40.01 -8.61 -2.92
C THR A 269 40.82 -8.99 -4.17
N GLU A 270 40.42 -8.50 -5.35
CA GLU A 270 41.16 -8.72 -6.60
C GLU A 270 42.54 -8.07 -6.58
N SER A 271 42.67 -6.87 -6.05
CA SER A 271 43.92 -6.19 -5.85
C SER A 271 44.88 -6.94 -4.94
N ASN A 272 44.38 -7.51 -3.85
CA ASN A 272 45.18 -8.32 -2.92
C ASN A 272 45.62 -9.65 -3.51
N LEU A 273 44.78 -10.28 -4.34
CA LEU A 273 45.11 -11.55 -5.05
C LEU A 273 46.22 -11.30 -6.09
N THR A 274 46.19 -10.17 -6.81
CA THR A 274 47.20 -9.82 -7.79
C THR A 274 48.55 -9.51 -7.13
N LEU A 275 48.55 -8.85 -5.98
CA LEU A 275 49.78 -8.56 -5.21
C LEU A 275 50.42 -9.84 -4.62
N THR A 276 49.61 -10.76 -4.09
CA THR A 276 50.10 -12.06 -3.57
C THR A 276 50.58 -12.99 -4.66
N GLY A 277 49.98 -12.96 -5.86
CA GLY A 277 50.45 -13.69 -7.04
C GLY A 277 51.78 -13.21 -7.61
N ALA A 278 52.01 -11.88 -7.54
CA ALA A 278 53.28 -11.26 -7.98
C ALA A 278 54.44 -11.53 -7.01
N ALA A 279 54.18 -11.67 -5.70
CA ALA A 279 55.18 -11.96 -4.67
C ALA A 279 55.64 -13.42 -4.65
N ARG A 280 55.01 -14.32 -5.40
CA ARG A 280 55.38 -15.77 -5.50
C ARG A 280 56.14 -16.14 -6.76
N ARG A 281 56.46 -15.19 -7.60
CA ARG A 281 57.37 -15.33 -8.76
C ARG A 281 58.72 -14.67 -8.47
#